data_087a008d8f843783888ea43071cdb6ff
#
_entry.id   087a008d8f843783888ea43071cdb6ff
#
_cell.length_a   1.000
_cell.length_b   1.000
_cell.length_c   1.000
_cell.angle_alpha   90.00
_cell.angle_beta   90.00
_cell.angle_gamma   90.00
#
_symmetry.space_group_name_H-M   'P 1'
#
loop_
_entity.id
_entity.type
_entity.pdbx_description
1 polymer ?
#
loop_
_entity_poly.entity_id
_entity_poly.type
_entity_poly.pdbx_seq_one_letter_code
_entity_poly.pdbx_strand_id
1 'polypeptide(L)'
;MKTMRFASTAVAVSIATLLAACSTLGTPSSAYPTLHGAKPLVIGHRGASGYLPEHTLAAYKKAVDMGADFIEPDLVVTKDGELIARHEPNITATTDVSARPEFASRKTTRKVDGVNETGWFATDFTLAELRTLRAKQPNAARDKSFDGQFQIPTFREILELAKSESARTGRTIGVYPETKHPTYHVDAGLPIEPRLLALLAEYGYTKKDSPVIIQSFEVSNLKALRKLTQVRLVQLVDADDVDSKGNVTLVAPFDKPYDFAVAKDSRTFPDLLTPKGLAEVKTYADGIGPWKPYLASAAHVLGADGKPRDLNGDGKITDNDRVALPPTDVVKNAHAVGLFVHAYTFRSEAPGLLSDY
;
A
#
# COMPACT_ATOMS: atom_id res chain seq x y z
N MET A 1 -27.45 38.34 -91.18
CA MET A 1 -27.60 39.36 -90.14
C MET A 1 -27.97 38.63 -88.87
N LYS A 2 -27.00 38.48 -87.95
CA LYS A 2 -27.20 37.80 -86.68
C LYS A 2 -26.87 38.82 -85.55
N THR A 3 -27.86 39.10 -84.80
CA THR A 3 -27.73 39.98 -83.58
C THR A 3 -27.14 39.22 -82.46
N MET A 4 -26.00 39.69 -81.93
CA MET A 4 -25.37 39.22 -80.72
C MET A 4 -25.93 39.95 -79.50
N ARG A 5 -26.48 39.19 -78.56
CA ARG A 5 -26.88 39.69 -77.24
C ARG A 5 -25.71 39.49 -76.26
N PHE A 6 -25.27 40.57 -75.64
CA PHE A 6 -24.34 40.51 -74.52
C PHE A 6 -25.10 40.25 -73.20
N ALA A 7 -24.68 39.18 -72.53
CA ALA A 7 -25.14 38.89 -71.13
C ALA A 7 -24.15 39.42 -70.14
N SER A 8 -24.63 40.34 -69.30
CA SER A 8 -23.84 40.89 -68.16
C SER A 8 -23.91 39.95 -66.99
N THR A 9 -22.76 39.41 -66.58
CA THR A 9 -22.65 38.55 -65.41
C THR A 9 -22.32 39.46 -64.20
N ALA A 10 -23.25 39.56 -63.26
CA ALA A 10 -23.02 40.18 -61.98
C ALA A 10 -22.28 39.19 -61.04
N VAL A 11 -21.08 39.55 -60.59
CA VAL A 11 -20.32 38.84 -59.61
C VAL A 11 -20.77 39.30 -58.22
N ALA A 12 -21.48 38.44 -57.50
CA ALA A 12 -21.79 38.67 -56.09
C ALA A 12 -20.61 38.20 -55.22
N VAL A 13 -19.93 39.12 -54.56
CA VAL A 13 -18.87 38.82 -53.56
C VAL A 13 -19.55 38.59 -52.25
N SER A 14 -19.62 37.30 -51.85
CA SER A 14 -20.06 36.88 -50.50
C SER A 14 -18.89 36.97 -49.51
N ILE A 15 -18.94 37.95 -48.61
CA ILE A 15 -18.05 38.07 -47.48
C ILE A 15 -18.52 37.07 -46.44
N ALA A 16 -17.82 35.93 -46.31
CA ALA A 16 -18.00 35.00 -45.22
C ALA A 16 -17.23 35.49 -43.99
N THR A 17 -17.93 36.06 -43.03
CA THR A 17 -17.40 36.34 -41.68
C THR A 17 -17.19 35.03 -40.91
N LEU A 18 -15.95 34.56 -40.81
CA LEU A 18 -15.57 33.51 -39.86
C LEU A 18 -15.68 34.05 -38.42
N LEU A 19 -16.75 33.71 -37.75
CA LEU A 19 -16.82 33.76 -36.29
C LEU A 19 -15.96 32.63 -35.72
N ALA A 20 -14.74 32.95 -35.34
CA ALA A 20 -13.93 32.08 -34.50
C ALA A 20 -14.58 32.01 -33.10
N ALA A 21 -15.48 31.06 -32.92
CA ALA A 21 -15.91 30.67 -31.59
C ALA A 21 -14.72 29.97 -30.91
N CYS A 22 -13.99 30.71 -30.04
CA CYS A 22 -13.14 30.10 -29.02
C CYS A 22 -14.03 29.29 -28.08
N SER A 23 -14.34 28.06 -28.46
CA SER A 23 -14.80 27.08 -27.52
C SER A 23 -13.62 26.80 -26.59
N THR A 24 -13.61 27.40 -25.40
CA THR A 24 -12.88 26.90 -24.26
C THR A 24 -13.41 25.48 -24.03
N LEU A 25 -12.72 24.51 -24.60
CA LEU A 25 -12.87 23.12 -24.20
C LEU A 25 -12.46 23.10 -22.73
N GLY A 26 -13.44 23.29 -21.84
CA GLY A 26 -13.28 22.96 -20.44
C GLY A 26 -12.74 21.55 -20.38
N THR A 27 -11.54 21.36 -19.81
CA THR A 27 -11.05 20.02 -19.49
C THR A 27 -12.19 19.30 -18.78
N PRO A 28 -12.60 18.11 -19.23
CA PRO A 28 -13.64 17.38 -18.54
C PRO A 28 -13.21 17.24 -17.08
N SER A 29 -14.04 17.75 -16.18
CA SER A 29 -13.85 17.58 -14.75
C SER A 29 -13.65 16.10 -14.53
N SER A 30 -12.47 15.69 -14.05
CA SER A 30 -12.20 14.29 -13.76
C SER A 30 -13.26 13.80 -12.78
N ALA A 31 -13.87 12.64 -13.04
CA ALA A 31 -14.95 12.11 -12.21
C ALA A 31 -14.49 11.84 -10.76
N TYR A 32 -13.16 11.72 -10.56
CA TYR A 32 -12.55 11.41 -9.26
C TYR A 32 -11.36 12.34 -8.97
N PRO A 33 -11.15 12.75 -7.69
CA PRO A 33 -10.02 13.60 -7.28
C PRO A 33 -8.69 12.84 -7.16
N THR A 34 -8.45 11.87 -8.05
CA THR A 34 -7.19 11.12 -8.14
C THR A 34 -6.21 11.82 -9.08
N LEU A 35 -4.92 11.46 -9.03
CA LEU A 35 -3.86 12.10 -9.83
C LEU A 35 -4.19 12.17 -11.33
N HIS A 36 -4.86 11.15 -11.87
CA HIS A 36 -5.22 11.06 -13.30
C HIS A 36 -6.73 11.05 -13.55
N GLY A 37 -7.53 11.39 -12.55
CA GLY A 37 -9.00 11.41 -12.66
C GLY A 37 -9.66 10.04 -12.81
N ALA A 38 -8.89 8.96 -12.72
CA ALA A 38 -9.40 7.60 -12.77
C ALA A 38 -10.04 7.18 -11.43
N LYS A 39 -10.90 6.16 -11.47
CA LYS A 39 -11.46 5.56 -10.26
C LYS A 39 -10.34 5.14 -9.27
N PRO A 40 -10.50 5.38 -7.97
CA PRO A 40 -9.55 4.88 -6.98
C PRO A 40 -9.38 3.37 -7.06
N LEU A 41 -8.14 2.90 -6.88
CA LEU A 41 -7.82 1.48 -6.82
C LEU A 41 -8.21 0.89 -5.47
N VAL A 42 -8.72 -0.33 -5.48
CA VAL A 42 -8.93 -1.13 -4.27
C VAL A 42 -7.77 -2.12 -4.12
N ILE A 43 -6.99 -1.95 -3.06
CA ILE A 43 -5.82 -2.78 -2.75
C ILE A 43 -6.18 -3.68 -1.57
N GLY A 44 -6.22 -4.99 -1.79
CA GLY A 44 -6.53 -5.99 -0.77
C GLY A 44 -5.34 -6.21 0.15
N HIS A 45 -5.22 -5.39 1.22
CA HIS A 45 -4.14 -5.37 2.19
C HIS A 45 -4.00 -6.71 2.92
N ARG A 46 -2.93 -7.45 2.62
CA ARG A 46 -2.67 -8.85 3.07
C ARG A 46 -3.77 -9.83 2.63
N GLY A 47 -4.47 -9.52 1.53
CA GLY A 47 -5.70 -10.19 1.10
C GLY A 47 -6.93 -9.64 1.83
N ALA A 48 -8.01 -10.42 1.89
CA ALA A 48 -9.20 -10.12 2.69
C ALA A 48 -8.96 -10.49 4.17
N SER A 49 -7.96 -9.85 4.79
CA SER A 49 -7.44 -10.19 6.13
C SER A 49 -8.44 -9.98 7.28
N GLY A 50 -9.52 -9.24 7.05
CA GLY A 50 -10.65 -9.13 7.98
C GLY A 50 -11.51 -10.40 8.06
N TYR A 51 -11.44 -11.28 7.05
CA TYR A 51 -12.27 -12.47 6.92
C TYR A 51 -11.48 -13.79 7.05
N LEU A 52 -10.21 -13.80 6.63
CA LEU A 52 -9.37 -14.98 6.58
C LEU A 52 -7.97 -14.66 7.14
N PRO A 53 -7.18 -15.65 7.61
CA PRO A 53 -5.81 -15.42 8.00
C PRO A 53 -5.02 -14.71 6.89
N GLU A 54 -4.36 -13.62 7.28
CA GLU A 54 -3.60 -12.76 6.37
C GLU A 54 -2.55 -13.53 5.58
N HIS A 55 -2.21 -13.04 4.39
CA HIS A 55 -1.15 -13.61 3.55
C HIS A 55 -1.35 -15.09 3.22
N THR A 56 -2.59 -15.49 2.94
CA THR A 56 -2.92 -16.81 2.40
C THR A 56 -3.50 -16.69 1.00
N LEU A 57 -3.32 -17.72 0.15
CA LEU A 57 -3.92 -17.69 -1.19
C LEU A 57 -5.45 -17.57 -1.12
N ALA A 58 -6.08 -18.14 -0.09
CA ALA A 58 -7.51 -18.02 0.15
C ALA A 58 -7.91 -16.55 0.45
N ALA A 59 -7.13 -15.85 1.29
CA ALA A 59 -7.38 -14.43 1.60
C ALA A 59 -7.21 -13.54 0.36
N TYR A 60 -6.20 -13.78 -0.48
CA TYR A 60 -6.00 -13.05 -1.73
C TYR A 60 -7.12 -13.29 -2.72
N LYS A 61 -7.51 -14.58 -2.92
CA LYS A 61 -8.64 -14.91 -3.78
C LYS A 61 -9.93 -14.24 -3.30
N LYS A 62 -10.19 -14.28 -2.00
CA LYS A 62 -11.35 -13.62 -1.39
C LYS A 62 -11.35 -12.11 -1.65
N ALA A 63 -10.19 -11.43 -1.56
CA ALA A 63 -10.06 -10.01 -1.89
C ALA A 63 -10.42 -9.73 -3.36
N VAL A 64 -9.95 -10.56 -4.29
CA VAL A 64 -10.31 -10.46 -5.72
C VAL A 64 -11.82 -10.64 -5.93
N ASP A 65 -12.43 -11.63 -5.27
CA ASP A 65 -13.88 -11.89 -5.34
C ASP A 65 -14.70 -10.71 -4.77
N MET A 66 -14.13 -9.96 -3.82
CA MET A 66 -14.71 -8.73 -3.26
C MET A 66 -14.43 -7.47 -4.10
N GLY A 67 -13.73 -7.61 -5.21
CA GLY A 67 -13.51 -6.51 -6.18
C GLY A 67 -12.16 -5.82 -6.07
N ALA A 68 -11.19 -6.34 -5.34
CA ALA A 68 -9.84 -5.77 -5.31
C ALA A 68 -9.22 -5.72 -6.72
N ASP A 69 -8.51 -4.62 -7.01
CA ASP A 69 -7.74 -4.43 -8.23
C ASP A 69 -6.30 -4.93 -8.08
N PHE A 70 -5.79 -4.87 -6.85
CA PHE A 70 -4.49 -5.39 -6.46
C PHE A 70 -4.61 -6.27 -5.22
N ILE A 71 -3.79 -7.31 -5.16
CA ILE A 71 -3.52 -8.08 -3.95
C ILE A 71 -2.16 -7.69 -3.40
N GLU A 72 -2.08 -7.51 -2.09
CA GLU A 72 -0.91 -6.93 -1.45
C GLU A 72 -0.25 -7.97 -0.53
N PRO A 73 0.95 -8.50 -0.90
CA PRO A 73 1.76 -9.36 -0.07
C PRO A 73 2.94 -8.60 0.56
N ASP A 74 3.13 -8.79 1.87
CA ASP A 74 4.40 -8.48 2.55
C ASP A 74 5.38 -9.63 2.33
N LEU A 75 6.61 -9.33 1.90
CA LEU A 75 7.59 -10.33 1.52
C LEU A 75 8.75 -10.41 2.52
N VAL A 76 9.01 -11.63 2.98
CA VAL A 76 10.21 -12.00 3.74
C VAL A 76 10.90 -13.18 3.06
N VAL A 77 12.17 -13.45 3.44
CA VAL A 77 13.00 -14.48 2.79
C VAL A 77 13.17 -15.67 3.74
N THR A 78 13.07 -16.90 3.19
CA THR A 78 13.38 -18.12 3.90
C THR A 78 14.89 -18.38 3.94
N LYS A 79 15.34 -19.31 4.79
CA LYS A 79 16.75 -19.74 4.90
C LYS A 79 17.36 -20.18 3.56
N ASP A 80 16.58 -20.82 2.72
CA ASP A 80 16.99 -21.31 1.38
C ASP A 80 16.71 -20.30 0.25
N GLY A 81 16.30 -19.05 0.59
CA GLY A 81 16.24 -17.93 -0.32
C GLY A 81 14.92 -17.74 -1.06
N GLU A 82 13.88 -18.45 -0.68
CA GLU A 82 12.55 -18.27 -1.28
C GLU A 82 11.82 -17.06 -0.70
N LEU A 83 11.08 -16.32 -1.53
CA LEU A 83 10.20 -15.25 -1.09
C LEU A 83 8.85 -15.83 -0.66
N ILE A 84 8.47 -15.58 0.57
CA ILE A 84 7.16 -15.95 1.13
C ILE A 84 6.39 -14.73 1.60
N ALA A 85 5.07 -14.83 1.68
CA ALA A 85 4.23 -13.76 2.18
C ALA A 85 4.02 -13.89 3.69
N ARG A 86 4.64 -13.01 4.47
CA ARG A 86 4.43 -12.80 5.92
C ARG A 86 4.70 -11.34 6.25
N HIS A 87 3.88 -10.79 7.18
CA HIS A 87 4.01 -9.39 7.59
C HIS A 87 5.34 -9.13 8.31
N GLU A 88 5.80 -10.09 9.11
CA GLU A 88 7.04 -9.97 9.88
C GLU A 88 8.00 -11.12 9.58
N PRO A 89 9.32 -10.89 9.68
CA PRO A 89 10.30 -11.98 9.74
C PRO A 89 10.04 -12.95 10.89
N ASN A 90 9.53 -12.44 12.02
CA ASN A 90 9.10 -13.21 13.18
C ASN A 90 7.71 -13.81 12.94
N ILE A 91 7.65 -15.09 12.61
CA ILE A 91 6.42 -15.79 12.22
C ILE A 91 5.59 -16.34 13.41
N THR A 92 5.95 -16.00 14.63
CA THR A 92 5.34 -16.54 15.86
C THR A 92 3.84 -16.26 15.94
N ALA A 93 3.43 -15.02 15.67
CA ALA A 93 2.04 -14.57 15.83
C ALA A 93 1.13 -15.05 14.68
N THR A 94 1.69 -15.21 13.48
CA THR A 94 0.92 -15.45 12.26
C THR A 94 0.92 -16.92 11.80
N THR A 95 1.59 -17.82 12.57
CA THR A 95 1.66 -19.25 12.27
C THR A 95 1.50 -20.12 13.53
N ASP A 96 1.30 -21.41 13.35
CA ASP A 96 1.22 -22.40 14.42
C ASP A 96 2.60 -22.90 14.90
N VAL A 97 3.69 -22.23 14.54
CA VAL A 97 5.09 -22.65 14.83
C VAL A 97 5.33 -22.87 16.33
N SER A 98 4.71 -22.07 17.21
CA SER A 98 4.85 -22.23 18.66
C SER A 98 4.25 -23.52 19.22
N ALA A 99 3.34 -24.15 18.48
CA ALA A 99 2.73 -25.43 18.80
C ALA A 99 3.45 -26.64 18.17
N ARG A 100 4.61 -26.42 17.52
CA ARG A 100 5.38 -27.44 16.81
C ARG A 100 6.61 -27.85 17.62
N PRO A 101 6.57 -29.03 18.32
CA PRO A 101 7.69 -29.48 19.16
C PRO A 101 9.00 -29.64 18.39
N GLU A 102 8.94 -30.05 17.12
CA GLU A 102 10.10 -30.22 16.23
C GLU A 102 10.87 -28.91 16.00
N PHE A 103 10.24 -27.76 16.19
CA PHE A 103 10.84 -26.45 16.02
C PHE A 103 11.12 -25.72 17.34
N ALA A 104 10.87 -26.34 18.49
CA ALA A 104 11.01 -25.70 19.79
C ALA A 104 12.44 -25.15 20.02
N SER A 105 13.47 -25.88 19.61
CA SER A 105 14.89 -25.49 19.77
C SER A 105 15.33 -24.32 18.86
N ARG A 106 14.51 -23.93 17.87
CA ARG A 106 14.82 -22.81 16.96
C ARG A 106 14.30 -21.47 17.46
N LYS A 107 13.59 -21.44 18.60
CA LYS A 107 13.19 -20.19 19.23
C LYS A 107 14.43 -19.39 19.62
N THR A 108 14.54 -18.17 19.14
CA THR A 108 15.71 -17.32 19.33
C THR A 108 15.32 -15.85 19.47
N THR A 109 16.29 -15.01 19.83
CA THR A 109 16.12 -13.57 19.85
C THR A 109 16.93 -12.95 18.72
N ARG A 110 16.28 -12.11 17.91
CA ARG A 110 16.90 -11.33 16.84
C ARG A 110 16.54 -9.87 16.96
N LYS A 111 17.40 -9.02 16.43
CA LYS A 111 17.12 -7.61 16.30
C LYS A 111 16.45 -7.35 14.97
N VAL A 112 15.21 -6.86 14.99
CA VAL A 112 14.46 -6.40 13.81
C VAL A 112 14.23 -4.89 13.99
N ASP A 113 14.66 -4.10 13.03
CA ASP A 113 14.55 -2.63 13.03
C ASP A 113 14.90 -1.97 14.38
N GLY A 114 16.01 -2.43 14.97
CA GLY A 114 16.52 -1.88 16.22
C GLY A 114 15.92 -2.50 17.49
N VAL A 115 14.84 -3.29 17.39
CA VAL A 115 14.14 -3.92 18.53
C VAL A 115 14.50 -5.39 18.65
N ASN A 116 14.76 -5.85 19.88
CA ASN A 116 14.97 -7.28 20.15
C ASN A 116 13.62 -8.00 20.21
N GLU A 117 13.42 -8.94 19.32
CA GLU A 117 12.26 -9.81 19.27
C GLU A 117 12.65 -11.25 19.58
N THR A 118 11.81 -11.95 20.36
CA THR A 118 12.01 -13.37 20.67
C THR A 118 10.90 -14.21 20.03
N GLY A 119 11.29 -15.18 19.21
CA GLY A 119 10.35 -16.02 18.48
C GLY A 119 11.02 -16.93 17.49
N TRP A 120 10.31 -17.26 16.43
CA TRP A 120 10.77 -18.05 15.29
C TRP A 120 10.79 -17.16 14.07
N PHE A 121 11.92 -17.16 13.35
CA PHE A 121 12.13 -16.24 12.23
C PHE A 121 12.15 -16.99 10.90
N ALA A 122 11.45 -16.50 9.89
CA ALA A 122 11.39 -17.11 8.56
C ALA A 122 12.78 -17.43 7.99
N THR A 123 13.77 -16.57 8.26
CA THR A 123 15.17 -16.73 7.84
C THR A 123 15.88 -17.96 8.45
N ASP A 124 15.29 -18.62 9.45
CA ASP A 124 15.84 -19.84 10.07
C ASP A 124 15.23 -21.13 9.49
N PHE A 125 14.22 -21.02 8.63
CA PHE A 125 13.46 -22.14 8.08
C PHE A 125 13.62 -22.23 6.56
N THR A 126 13.76 -23.44 6.04
CA THR A 126 13.61 -23.70 4.61
C THR A 126 12.14 -23.60 4.20
N LEU A 127 11.88 -23.39 2.90
CA LEU A 127 10.51 -23.44 2.38
C LEU A 127 9.82 -24.78 2.70
N ALA A 128 10.53 -25.89 2.59
CA ALA A 128 9.98 -27.21 2.89
C ALA A 128 9.47 -27.29 4.34
N GLU A 129 10.21 -26.76 5.30
CA GLU A 129 9.80 -26.71 6.71
C GLU A 129 8.60 -25.77 6.91
N LEU A 130 8.61 -24.58 6.31
CA LEU A 130 7.50 -23.63 6.40
C LEU A 130 6.20 -24.17 5.79
N ARG A 131 6.27 -25.06 4.80
CA ARG A 131 5.12 -25.76 4.24
C ARG A 131 4.41 -26.68 5.23
N THR A 132 5.07 -27.10 6.30
CA THR A 132 4.46 -27.90 7.37
C THR A 132 3.63 -27.04 8.32
N LEU A 133 3.89 -25.75 8.38
CA LEU A 133 3.18 -24.79 9.22
C LEU A 133 1.84 -24.36 8.60
N ARG A 134 0.98 -23.81 9.44
CA ARG A 134 -0.31 -23.26 9.04
C ARG A 134 -0.45 -21.80 9.52
N ALA A 135 -1.09 -21.01 8.69
CA ALA A 135 -1.40 -19.61 8.99
C ALA A 135 -2.44 -19.50 10.10
N LYS A 136 -2.30 -18.45 10.92
CA LYS A 136 -3.21 -18.08 12.00
C LYS A 136 -3.57 -16.61 11.87
N GLN A 137 -4.77 -16.26 12.36
CA GLN A 137 -5.23 -14.88 12.47
C GLN A 137 -4.54 -14.20 13.68
N PRO A 138 -3.65 -13.21 13.48
CA PRO A 138 -2.96 -12.55 14.60
C PRO A 138 -3.87 -11.60 15.39
N ASN A 139 -4.88 -10.99 14.74
CA ASN A 139 -5.78 -10.06 15.38
C ASN A 139 -6.81 -10.80 16.25
N ALA A 140 -6.82 -10.51 17.57
CA ALA A 140 -7.69 -11.16 18.52
C ALA A 140 -9.20 -10.89 18.31
N ALA A 141 -9.53 -9.75 17.68
CA ALA A 141 -10.91 -9.35 17.42
C ALA A 141 -11.51 -9.98 16.15
N ARG A 142 -10.71 -10.69 15.34
CA ARG A 142 -11.13 -11.32 14.09
C ARG A 142 -11.44 -12.79 14.27
N ASP A 143 -12.22 -13.36 13.33
CA ASP A 143 -12.58 -14.78 13.31
C ASP A 143 -11.34 -15.66 13.22
N LYS A 144 -11.21 -16.61 14.15
CA LYS A 144 -10.12 -17.60 14.23
C LYS A 144 -10.51 -19.00 13.77
N SER A 145 -11.75 -19.17 13.30
CA SER A 145 -12.23 -20.50 12.85
C SER A 145 -11.45 -21.08 11.68
N PHE A 146 -10.70 -20.24 10.96
CA PHE A 146 -9.84 -20.61 9.84
C PHE A 146 -8.37 -20.84 10.24
N ASP A 147 -8.02 -20.69 11.52
CA ASP A 147 -6.66 -20.95 12.00
C ASP A 147 -6.26 -22.40 11.72
N GLY A 148 -5.04 -22.62 11.25
CA GLY A 148 -4.53 -23.97 10.96
C GLY A 148 -4.98 -24.58 9.63
N GLN A 149 -5.80 -23.87 8.81
CA GLN A 149 -6.32 -24.45 7.57
C GLN A 149 -5.45 -24.14 6.35
N PHE A 150 -4.71 -23.03 6.32
CA PHE A 150 -4.00 -22.56 5.12
C PHE A 150 -2.48 -22.59 5.30
N GLN A 151 -1.79 -22.94 4.21
CA GLN A 151 -0.34 -22.87 4.13
C GLN A 151 0.16 -21.42 3.94
N ILE A 152 1.46 -21.22 4.19
CA ILE A 152 2.18 -19.99 3.88
C ILE A 152 2.52 -20.03 2.39
N PRO A 153 2.06 -19.07 1.57
CA PRO A 153 2.35 -19.05 0.15
C PRO A 153 3.72 -18.42 -0.15
N THR A 154 4.34 -18.88 -1.24
CA THR A 154 5.45 -18.18 -1.88
C THR A 154 4.94 -17.01 -2.72
N PHE A 155 5.80 -16.04 -3.00
CA PHE A 155 5.45 -14.95 -3.91
C PHE A 155 5.16 -15.46 -5.34
N ARG A 156 5.84 -16.53 -5.78
CA ARG A 156 5.53 -17.20 -7.06
C ARG A 156 4.08 -17.67 -7.12
N GLU A 157 3.58 -18.34 -6.08
CA GLU A 157 2.19 -18.79 -6.03
C GLU A 157 1.20 -17.65 -6.03
N ILE A 158 1.57 -16.49 -5.43
CA ILE A 158 0.73 -15.28 -5.46
C ILE A 158 0.69 -14.68 -6.87
N LEU A 159 1.81 -14.66 -7.59
CA LEU A 159 1.84 -14.22 -9.00
C LEU A 159 1.00 -15.14 -9.90
N GLU A 160 1.08 -16.46 -9.72
CA GLU A 160 0.23 -17.42 -10.43
C GLU A 160 -1.25 -17.21 -10.10
N LEU A 161 -1.58 -16.99 -8.83
CA LEU A 161 -2.94 -16.65 -8.42
C LEU A 161 -3.43 -15.37 -9.12
N ALA A 162 -2.66 -14.28 -9.10
CA ALA A 162 -3.04 -13.03 -9.73
C ALA A 162 -3.29 -13.21 -11.24
N LYS A 163 -2.45 -14.01 -11.91
CA LYS A 163 -2.60 -14.34 -13.34
C LYS A 163 -3.85 -15.17 -13.60
N SER A 164 -4.09 -16.21 -12.80
CA SER A 164 -5.28 -17.07 -12.95
C SER A 164 -6.57 -16.31 -12.64
N GLU A 165 -6.58 -15.47 -11.62
CA GLU A 165 -7.72 -14.64 -11.26
C GLU A 165 -7.96 -13.54 -12.29
N SER A 166 -6.93 -13.01 -12.95
CA SER A 166 -7.09 -12.10 -14.07
C SER A 166 -7.81 -12.77 -15.23
N ALA A 167 -7.41 -14.00 -15.58
CA ALA A 167 -8.09 -14.78 -16.62
C ALA A 167 -9.54 -15.11 -16.24
N ARG A 168 -9.77 -15.50 -14.98
CA ARG A 168 -11.11 -15.86 -14.48
C ARG A 168 -12.09 -14.69 -14.48
N THR A 169 -11.61 -13.49 -14.07
CA THR A 169 -12.47 -12.31 -13.87
C THR A 169 -12.56 -11.42 -15.10
N GLY A 170 -11.72 -11.61 -16.12
CA GLY A 170 -11.58 -10.70 -17.25
C GLY A 170 -11.02 -9.32 -16.89
N ARG A 171 -10.52 -9.13 -15.65
CA ARG A 171 -9.88 -7.91 -15.15
C ARG A 171 -8.40 -8.17 -14.89
N THR A 172 -7.54 -7.20 -15.11
CA THR A 172 -6.16 -7.30 -14.65
C THR A 172 -6.12 -7.21 -13.14
N ILE A 173 -5.67 -8.28 -12.46
CA ILE A 173 -5.40 -8.29 -11.03
C ILE A 173 -3.90 -8.03 -10.84
N GLY A 174 -3.57 -6.90 -10.25
CA GLY A 174 -2.18 -6.53 -9.97
C GLY A 174 -1.68 -7.11 -8.65
N VAL A 175 -0.35 -7.06 -8.46
CA VAL A 175 0.31 -7.39 -7.20
C VAL A 175 1.03 -6.16 -6.63
N TYR A 176 1.00 -6.02 -5.30
CA TYR A 176 1.53 -4.85 -4.62
C TYR A 176 2.50 -5.25 -3.50
N PRO A 177 3.65 -5.92 -3.85
CA PRO A 177 4.55 -6.48 -2.86
C PRO A 177 5.25 -5.40 -2.03
N GLU A 178 5.29 -5.62 -0.70
CA GLU A 178 6.16 -4.88 0.21
C GLU A 178 7.46 -5.64 0.43
N THR A 179 8.58 -4.95 0.36
CA THR A 179 9.86 -5.44 0.87
C THR A 179 9.91 -5.18 2.38
N LYS A 180 9.59 -6.21 3.19
CA LYS A 180 9.58 -6.08 4.65
C LYS A 180 11.00 -6.07 5.21
N HIS A 181 11.27 -5.09 6.09
CA HIS A 181 12.54 -4.99 6.81
C HIS A 181 13.78 -5.26 5.92
N PRO A 182 13.98 -4.49 4.81
CA PRO A 182 15.09 -4.76 3.88
C PRO A 182 16.46 -4.81 4.56
N THR A 183 16.73 -3.86 5.48
CA THR A 183 18.00 -3.83 6.23
C THR A 183 18.19 -5.11 7.05
N TYR A 184 17.16 -5.62 7.73
CA TYR A 184 17.23 -6.91 8.46
C TYR A 184 17.62 -8.06 7.52
N HIS A 185 17.03 -8.12 6.34
CA HIS A 185 17.31 -9.19 5.37
C HIS A 185 18.72 -9.06 4.76
N VAL A 186 19.21 -7.86 4.53
CA VAL A 186 20.59 -7.61 4.10
C VAL A 186 21.58 -8.07 5.16
N ASP A 187 21.35 -7.72 6.44
CA ASP A 187 22.19 -8.13 7.58
C ASP A 187 22.18 -9.66 7.78
N ALA A 188 21.07 -10.32 7.45
CA ALA A 188 20.97 -11.78 7.45
C ALA A 188 21.62 -12.46 6.22
N GLY A 189 22.18 -11.70 5.27
CA GLY A 189 22.71 -12.25 4.00
C GLY A 189 21.66 -12.71 3.00
N LEU A 190 20.40 -12.30 3.19
CA LEU A 190 19.25 -12.74 2.42
C LEU A 190 18.48 -11.54 1.80
N PRO A 191 19.12 -10.65 1.00
CA PRO A 191 18.47 -9.48 0.43
C PRO A 191 17.22 -9.87 -0.39
N ILE A 192 16.13 -9.10 -0.23
CA ILE A 192 14.85 -9.34 -0.91
C ILE A 192 14.92 -8.94 -2.39
N GLU A 193 15.54 -7.80 -2.70
CA GLU A 193 15.45 -7.09 -3.98
C GLU A 193 15.88 -7.94 -5.19
N PRO A 194 17.05 -8.61 -5.18
CA PRO A 194 17.46 -9.38 -6.34
C PRO A 194 16.53 -10.56 -6.62
N ARG A 195 15.98 -11.17 -5.56
CA ARG A 195 15.03 -12.28 -5.66
C ARG A 195 13.69 -11.81 -6.21
N LEU A 196 13.19 -10.69 -5.68
CA LEU A 196 11.96 -10.05 -6.13
C LEU A 196 12.04 -9.66 -7.61
N LEU A 197 13.11 -8.96 -8.01
CA LEU A 197 13.28 -8.50 -9.39
C LEU A 197 13.48 -9.66 -10.37
N ALA A 198 14.22 -10.69 -9.99
CA ALA A 198 14.38 -11.88 -10.82
C ALA A 198 13.04 -12.57 -11.05
N LEU A 199 12.25 -12.76 -10.00
CA LEU A 199 10.94 -13.40 -10.10
C LEU A 199 9.97 -12.54 -10.93
N LEU A 200 9.92 -11.22 -10.74
CA LEU A 200 9.10 -10.33 -11.54
C LEU A 200 9.49 -10.37 -13.02
N ALA A 201 10.78 -10.48 -13.34
CA ALA A 201 11.27 -10.60 -14.72
C ALA A 201 10.81 -11.88 -15.40
N GLU A 202 10.74 -13.01 -14.69
CA GLU A 202 10.19 -14.28 -15.22
C GLU A 202 8.74 -14.13 -15.69
N TYR A 203 7.96 -13.22 -15.04
CA TYR A 203 6.58 -12.91 -15.43
C TYR A 203 6.48 -11.77 -16.44
N GLY A 204 7.61 -11.21 -16.88
CA GLY A 204 7.63 -10.05 -17.78
C GLY A 204 7.28 -8.72 -17.12
N TYR A 205 7.27 -8.66 -15.79
CA TYR A 205 6.91 -7.47 -15.01
C TYR A 205 8.13 -6.60 -14.74
N THR A 206 8.59 -5.89 -15.77
CA THR A 206 9.81 -5.07 -15.71
C THR A 206 9.58 -3.59 -16.03
N LYS A 207 8.37 -3.23 -16.48
CA LYS A 207 8.04 -1.90 -16.99
C LYS A 207 7.13 -1.14 -16.04
N LYS A 208 7.03 0.17 -16.25
CA LYS A 208 6.18 1.07 -15.45
C LYS A 208 4.69 0.73 -15.54
N ASP A 209 4.23 0.22 -16.66
CA ASP A 209 2.85 -0.20 -16.93
C ASP A 209 2.55 -1.64 -16.52
N SER A 210 3.54 -2.40 -16.05
CA SER A 210 3.32 -3.73 -15.49
C SER A 210 2.32 -3.66 -14.32
N PRO A 211 1.47 -4.69 -14.14
CA PRO A 211 0.47 -4.73 -13.07
C PRO A 211 1.13 -5.03 -11.70
N VAL A 212 2.19 -4.30 -11.40
CA VAL A 212 2.99 -4.44 -10.18
C VAL A 212 3.31 -3.06 -9.62
N ILE A 213 3.26 -2.94 -8.31
CA ILE A 213 3.72 -1.76 -7.57
C ILE A 213 4.51 -2.28 -6.37
N ILE A 214 5.78 -1.93 -6.25
CA ILE A 214 6.63 -2.33 -5.11
C ILE A 214 6.59 -1.23 -4.08
N GLN A 215 6.44 -1.59 -2.81
CA GLN A 215 6.44 -0.64 -1.70
C GLN A 215 7.50 -0.97 -0.65
N SER A 216 7.93 0.04 0.07
CA SER A 216 8.88 -0.09 1.18
C SER A 216 8.79 1.11 2.12
N PHE A 217 9.08 0.89 3.40
CA PHE A 217 9.31 1.97 4.36
C PHE A 217 10.71 2.57 4.22
N GLU A 218 11.71 1.77 3.82
CA GLU A 218 13.10 2.22 3.75
C GLU A 218 13.41 2.98 2.45
N VAL A 219 13.88 4.21 2.61
CA VAL A 219 14.20 5.13 1.50
C VAL A 219 15.38 4.61 0.67
N SER A 220 16.42 4.09 1.33
CA SER A 220 17.61 3.55 0.65
C SER A 220 17.26 2.34 -0.20
N ASN A 221 16.34 1.49 0.26
CA ASN A 221 15.82 0.34 -0.48
C ASN A 221 15.16 0.78 -1.79
N LEU A 222 14.25 1.75 -1.73
CA LEU A 222 13.57 2.28 -2.92
C LEU A 222 14.53 2.99 -3.87
N LYS A 223 15.50 3.75 -3.35
CA LYS A 223 16.55 4.38 -4.16
C LYS A 223 17.44 3.33 -4.88
N ALA A 224 17.70 2.20 -4.24
CA ALA A 224 18.41 1.09 -4.86
C ALA A 224 17.55 0.40 -5.93
N LEU A 225 16.29 0.09 -5.62
CA LEU A 225 15.35 -0.50 -6.58
C LEU A 225 15.16 0.37 -7.81
N ARG A 226 15.05 1.71 -7.66
CA ARG A 226 14.87 2.63 -8.80
C ARG A 226 16.00 2.56 -9.83
N LYS A 227 17.20 2.19 -9.41
CA LYS A 227 18.35 1.99 -10.34
C LYS A 227 18.26 0.68 -11.13
N LEU A 228 17.46 -0.28 -10.65
CA LEU A 228 17.39 -1.64 -11.17
C LEU A 228 16.11 -1.94 -11.93
N THR A 229 15.02 -1.19 -11.69
CA THR A 229 13.72 -1.46 -12.30
C THR A 229 12.97 -0.20 -12.73
N GLN A 230 12.11 -0.35 -13.74
CA GLN A 230 11.13 0.67 -14.14
C GLN A 230 9.75 0.45 -13.50
N VAL A 231 9.54 -0.63 -12.78
CA VAL A 231 8.29 -0.90 -12.06
C VAL A 231 7.98 0.25 -11.10
N ARG A 232 6.69 0.54 -10.93
CA ARG A 232 6.25 1.60 -10.01
C ARG A 232 6.67 1.30 -8.58
N LEU A 233 7.17 2.33 -7.90
CA LEU A 233 7.64 2.27 -6.52
C LEU A 233 6.83 3.21 -5.64
N VAL A 234 6.59 2.82 -4.40
CA VAL A 234 5.86 3.60 -3.40
C VAL A 234 6.66 3.71 -2.11
N GLN A 235 6.81 4.94 -1.62
CA GLN A 235 7.34 5.22 -0.29
C GLN A 235 6.22 5.11 0.73
N LEU A 236 6.34 4.15 1.63
CA LEU A 236 5.45 4.02 2.78
C LEU A 236 5.84 5.02 3.88
N VAL A 237 4.85 5.54 4.59
CA VAL A 237 5.03 6.52 5.67
C VAL A 237 4.15 6.12 6.85
N ASP A 238 4.77 5.84 7.98
CA ASP A 238 4.11 5.33 9.18
C ASP A 238 4.11 6.35 10.33
N ALA A 239 3.45 5.98 11.41
CA ALA A 239 3.45 6.67 12.70
C ALA A 239 3.04 5.68 13.80
N ASP A 240 3.12 6.14 15.06
CA ASP A 240 2.75 5.32 16.21
C ASP A 240 1.24 5.32 16.44
N ASP A 241 0.63 6.49 16.66
CA ASP A 241 -0.79 6.62 16.99
C ASP A 241 -1.29 8.04 16.69
N VAL A 242 -2.50 8.34 17.12
CA VAL A 242 -3.16 9.65 17.07
C VAL A 242 -3.60 10.05 18.48
N ASP A 243 -3.20 11.23 18.94
CA ASP A 243 -3.61 11.75 20.23
C ASP A 243 -5.12 12.10 20.29
N SER A 244 -5.60 12.53 21.45
CA SER A 244 -7.02 12.89 21.63
C SER A 244 -7.46 14.07 20.76
N LYS A 245 -6.55 14.88 20.27
CA LYS A 245 -6.81 16.05 19.41
C LYS A 245 -6.67 15.74 17.91
N GLY A 246 -6.28 14.53 17.58
CA GLY A 246 -6.07 14.12 16.19
C GLY A 246 -4.66 14.39 15.65
N ASN A 247 -3.69 14.76 16.48
CA ASN A 247 -2.31 14.89 16.04
C ASN A 247 -1.66 13.53 15.95
N VAL A 248 -0.96 13.29 14.87
CA VAL A 248 -0.13 12.08 14.70
C VAL A 248 1.01 12.09 15.70
N THR A 249 1.21 10.99 16.41
CA THR A 249 2.30 10.81 17.38
C THR A 249 3.39 9.91 16.82
N LEU A 250 4.61 10.11 17.28
CA LEU A 250 5.80 9.38 16.84
C LEU A 250 6.53 8.84 18.06
N VAL A 251 6.88 7.56 18.04
CA VAL A 251 7.63 6.90 19.12
C VAL A 251 8.85 6.19 18.54
N ALA A 252 10.05 6.57 19.00
CA ALA A 252 11.28 5.89 18.58
C ALA A 252 11.27 4.41 19.02
N PRO A 253 11.82 3.48 18.22
CA PRO A 253 12.58 3.70 16.98
C PRO A 253 11.72 3.78 15.71
N PHE A 254 10.39 3.72 15.81
CA PHE A 254 9.45 3.67 14.68
C PHE A 254 8.97 5.05 14.20
N ASP A 255 9.62 6.13 14.68
CA ASP A 255 9.36 7.51 14.28
C ASP A 255 9.87 7.85 12.87
N LYS A 256 10.67 6.97 12.26
CA LYS A 256 11.35 7.17 10.98
C LYS A 256 11.61 5.85 10.25
N PRO A 257 11.91 5.89 8.93
CA PRO A 257 12.46 4.73 8.21
C PRO A 257 13.66 4.14 8.93
N TYR A 258 13.75 2.82 9.03
CA TYR A 258 14.83 2.19 9.80
C TYR A 258 16.22 2.47 9.21
N ASP A 259 16.34 2.56 7.90
CA ASP A 259 17.58 2.96 7.24
C ASP A 259 18.04 4.40 7.64
N PHE A 260 17.10 5.29 7.98
CA PHE A 260 17.44 6.60 8.56
C PHE A 260 18.02 6.45 9.97
N ALA A 261 17.48 5.54 10.78
CA ALA A 261 18.04 5.25 12.09
C ALA A 261 19.46 4.70 11.98
N VAL A 262 19.71 3.77 11.07
CA VAL A 262 21.05 3.20 10.78
C VAL A 262 22.01 4.26 10.28
N ALA A 263 21.56 5.13 9.37
CA ALA A 263 22.36 6.22 8.81
C ALA A 263 22.53 7.42 9.75
N LYS A 264 21.88 7.41 10.93
CA LYS A 264 21.79 8.54 11.88
C LYS A 264 21.22 9.82 11.24
N ASP A 265 20.31 9.65 10.26
CA ASP A 265 19.53 10.75 9.70
C ASP A 265 18.52 11.21 10.75
N SER A 266 18.46 12.53 10.98
CA SER A 266 17.56 13.11 11.97
C SER A 266 16.11 13.23 11.52
N ARG A 267 15.84 13.05 10.23
CA ARG A 267 14.49 13.14 9.67
C ARG A 267 13.59 12.03 10.20
N THR A 268 12.31 12.33 10.26
CA THR A 268 11.22 11.43 10.67
C THR A 268 10.25 11.20 9.50
N PHE A 269 9.29 10.33 9.65
CA PHE A 269 8.29 10.05 8.62
C PHE A 269 7.54 11.30 8.12
N PRO A 270 7.07 12.25 8.96
CA PRO A 270 6.45 13.50 8.50
C PRO A 270 7.32 14.35 7.58
N ASP A 271 8.65 14.31 7.72
CA ASP A 271 9.55 15.07 6.86
C ASP A 271 9.43 14.66 5.38
N LEU A 272 9.09 13.38 5.11
CA LEU A 272 8.85 12.87 3.77
C LEU A 272 7.56 13.41 3.14
N LEU A 273 6.61 13.88 3.94
CA LEU A 273 5.31 14.41 3.51
C LEU A 273 5.30 15.93 3.34
N THR A 274 6.37 16.63 3.74
CA THR A 274 6.53 18.06 3.45
C THR A 274 6.66 18.31 1.94
N PRO A 275 6.37 19.50 1.41
CA PRO A 275 6.57 19.79 -0.01
C PRO A 275 8.01 19.48 -0.49
N LYS A 276 9.03 19.75 0.33
CA LYS A 276 10.42 19.41 0.05
C LYS A 276 10.64 17.89 0.06
N GLY A 277 10.09 17.18 1.06
CA GLY A 277 10.18 15.73 1.17
C GLY A 277 9.52 15.03 -0.01
N LEU A 278 8.31 15.46 -0.40
CA LEU A 278 7.60 14.92 -1.56
C LEU A 278 8.37 15.13 -2.88
N ALA A 279 9.02 16.29 -3.05
CA ALA A 279 9.89 16.53 -4.20
C ALA A 279 11.11 15.58 -4.19
N GLU A 280 11.69 15.25 -3.04
CA GLU A 280 12.74 14.25 -2.92
C GLU A 280 12.20 12.85 -3.23
N VAL A 281 11.07 12.45 -2.64
CA VAL A 281 10.42 11.14 -2.90
C VAL A 281 10.18 10.95 -4.39
N LYS A 282 9.74 11.98 -5.12
CA LYS A 282 9.51 11.93 -6.56
C LYS A 282 10.75 11.53 -7.37
N THR A 283 11.95 11.74 -6.85
CA THR A 283 13.19 11.36 -7.56
C THR A 283 13.41 9.85 -7.62
N TYR A 284 12.79 9.07 -6.72
CA TYR A 284 12.99 7.62 -6.65
C TYR A 284 11.68 6.80 -6.59
N ALA A 285 10.54 7.42 -6.29
CA ALA A 285 9.25 6.73 -6.23
C ALA A 285 8.21 7.39 -7.15
N ASP A 286 7.16 6.65 -7.48
CA ASP A 286 6.05 7.08 -8.31
C ASP A 286 4.83 7.49 -7.47
N GLY A 287 4.79 7.07 -6.21
CA GLY A 287 3.73 7.39 -5.26
C GLY A 287 4.19 7.32 -3.81
N ILE A 288 3.28 7.71 -2.93
CA ILE A 288 3.41 7.58 -1.48
C ILE A 288 2.28 6.70 -0.93
N GLY A 289 2.58 5.93 0.12
CA GLY A 289 1.63 5.14 0.89
C GLY A 289 1.63 5.60 2.36
N PRO A 290 0.97 6.71 2.70
CA PRO A 290 0.93 7.19 4.07
C PRO A 290 -0.13 6.46 4.88
N TRP A 291 0.14 6.27 6.19
CA TRP A 291 -0.90 5.92 7.15
C TRP A 291 -2.01 6.97 7.10
N LYS A 292 -3.28 6.52 6.99
CA LYS A 292 -4.43 7.39 6.65
C LYS A 292 -4.58 8.66 7.51
N PRO A 293 -4.22 8.67 8.83
CA PRO A 293 -4.30 9.89 9.64
C PRO A 293 -3.43 11.05 9.17
N TYR A 294 -2.38 10.80 8.38
CA TYR A 294 -1.64 11.88 7.73
C TYR A 294 -2.46 12.62 6.66
N LEU A 295 -3.51 11.98 6.14
CA LEU A 295 -4.38 12.54 5.10
C LEU A 295 -5.66 13.11 5.69
N ALA A 296 -6.30 12.34 6.56
CA ALA A 296 -7.50 12.72 7.30
C ALA A 296 -7.46 12.02 8.65
N SER A 297 -7.24 12.79 9.71
CA SER A 297 -7.18 12.30 11.08
C SER A 297 -8.56 12.38 11.74
N ALA A 298 -8.64 11.97 13.01
CA ALA A 298 -9.84 12.04 13.82
C ALA A 298 -9.50 12.44 15.26
N ALA A 299 -10.38 13.19 15.89
CA ALA A 299 -10.22 13.68 17.27
C ALA A 299 -11.38 13.24 18.14
N HIS A 300 -11.12 13.07 19.45
CA HIS A 300 -12.20 12.90 20.42
C HIS A 300 -12.93 14.22 20.64
N VAL A 301 -14.25 14.14 20.76
CA VAL A 301 -15.04 15.25 21.28
C VAL A 301 -14.82 15.33 22.78
N LEU A 302 -14.32 16.48 23.26
CA LEU A 302 -14.01 16.67 24.67
C LEU A 302 -15.20 17.25 25.41
N GLY A 303 -15.42 16.79 26.65
CA GLY A 303 -16.36 17.40 27.60
C GLY A 303 -15.83 18.72 28.17
N ALA A 304 -16.65 19.38 28.98
CA ALA A 304 -16.25 20.61 29.70
C ALA A 304 -15.10 20.37 30.71
N ASP A 305 -14.91 19.14 31.14
CA ASP A 305 -13.82 18.67 32.00
C ASP A 305 -12.54 18.35 31.21
N GLY A 306 -12.51 18.53 29.90
CA GLY A 306 -11.39 18.24 29.02
C GLY A 306 -11.19 16.75 28.71
N LYS A 307 -12.09 15.87 29.12
CA LYS A 307 -11.99 14.43 28.85
C LYS A 307 -12.76 14.02 27.60
N PRO A 308 -12.31 12.97 26.89
CA PRO A 308 -13.07 12.39 25.80
C PRO A 308 -14.47 11.97 26.22
N ARG A 309 -15.45 12.20 25.35
CA ARG A 309 -16.84 11.77 25.52
C ARG A 309 -17.05 10.40 24.90
N ASP A 310 -17.81 9.58 25.58
CA ASP A 310 -18.43 8.38 25.01
C ASP A 310 -19.62 8.83 24.14
N LEU A 311 -19.44 8.76 22.81
CA LEU A 311 -20.44 9.25 21.85
C LEU A 311 -21.49 8.17 21.51
N ASN A 312 -21.10 6.90 21.61
CA ASN A 312 -21.98 5.78 21.28
C ASN A 312 -22.70 5.18 22.51
N GLY A 313 -22.30 5.60 23.73
CA GLY A 313 -22.94 5.19 24.98
C GLY A 313 -22.60 3.77 25.44
N ASP A 314 -21.51 3.19 24.97
CA ASP A 314 -21.11 1.81 25.31
C ASP A 314 -20.26 1.71 26.60
N GLY A 315 -19.97 2.84 27.23
CA GLY A 315 -19.18 2.95 28.47
C GLY A 315 -17.67 2.86 28.26
N LYS A 316 -17.19 2.94 27.01
CA LYS A 316 -15.78 2.90 26.63
C LYS A 316 -15.42 4.13 25.81
N ILE A 317 -14.15 4.47 25.82
CA ILE A 317 -13.58 5.50 24.92
C ILE A 317 -12.70 4.79 23.90
N THR A 318 -13.14 4.81 22.64
CA THR A 318 -12.52 4.08 21.53
C THR A 318 -12.46 4.97 20.27
N ASP A 319 -12.02 4.43 19.13
CA ASP A 319 -12.07 5.15 17.85
C ASP A 319 -13.52 5.47 17.42
N ASN A 320 -14.50 4.70 17.87
CA ASN A 320 -15.92 5.00 17.64
C ASN A 320 -16.41 6.30 18.32
N ASP A 321 -15.59 6.89 19.21
CA ASP A 321 -15.87 8.15 19.89
C ASP A 321 -15.05 9.31 19.31
N ARG A 322 -14.46 9.11 18.16
CA ARG A 322 -13.75 10.14 17.39
C ARG A 322 -14.62 10.64 16.24
N VAL A 323 -14.42 11.88 15.88
CA VAL A 323 -15.02 12.53 14.71
C VAL A 323 -13.91 12.88 13.70
N ALA A 324 -14.23 12.79 12.41
CA ALA A 324 -13.28 13.09 11.36
C ALA A 324 -12.85 14.57 11.41
N LEU A 325 -11.56 14.82 11.20
CA LEU A 325 -11.01 16.15 11.00
C LEU A 325 -10.93 16.47 9.49
N PRO A 326 -10.87 17.78 9.12
CA PRO A 326 -10.67 18.16 7.74
C PRO A 326 -9.41 17.51 7.14
N PRO A 327 -9.44 17.16 5.85
CA PRO A 327 -8.27 16.60 5.16
C PRO A 327 -7.09 17.56 5.17
N THR A 328 -5.88 17.01 5.23
CA THR A 328 -4.63 17.75 5.12
C THR A 328 -4.31 18.09 3.65
N ASP A 329 -3.32 18.95 3.42
CA ASP A 329 -2.83 19.26 2.06
C ASP A 329 -1.89 18.17 1.47
N VAL A 330 -1.63 17.05 2.15
CA VAL A 330 -0.66 16.03 1.70
C VAL A 330 -1.00 15.49 0.31
N VAL A 331 -2.27 15.13 0.07
CA VAL A 331 -2.70 14.63 -1.25
C VAL A 331 -2.47 15.66 -2.34
N LYS A 332 -2.89 16.90 -2.12
CA LYS A 332 -2.70 18.02 -3.04
C LYS A 332 -1.23 18.27 -3.36
N ASN A 333 -0.39 18.28 -2.33
CA ASN A 333 1.05 18.50 -2.47
C ASN A 333 1.74 17.31 -3.20
N ALA A 334 1.34 16.08 -2.93
CA ALA A 334 1.84 14.90 -3.63
C ALA A 334 1.44 14.93 -5.12
N HIS A 335 0.19 15.23 -5.42
CA HIS A 335 -0.28 15.38 -6.80
C HIS A 335 0.44 16.51 -7.54
N ALA A 336 0.74 17.63 -6.88
CA ALA A 336 1.45 18.77 -7.49
C ALA A 336 2.84 18.39 -8.02
N VAL A 337 3.51 17.39 -7.40
CA VAL A 337 4.80 16.85 -7.88
C VAL A 337 4.64 15.56 -8.70
N GLY A 338 3.40 15.12 -8.98
CA GLY A 338 3.09 13.94 -9.80
C GLY A 338 3.30 12.61 -9.07
N LEU A 339 3.15 12.57 -7.75
CA LEU A 339 3.09 11.35 -6.95
C LEU A 339 1.62 10.94 -6.78
N PHE A 340 1.28 9.67 -7.04
CA PHE A 340 -0.01 9.13 -6.61
C PHE A 340 0.00 8.79 -5.12
N VAL A 341 -1.19 8.65 -4.52
CA VAL A 341 -1.35 8.41 -3.08
C VAL A 341 -2.20 7.17 -2.86
N HIS A 342 -1.66 6.17 -2.15
CA HIS A 342 -2.33 4.95 -1.74
C HIS A 342 -2.25 4.81 -0.23
N ALA A 343 -3.27 5.32 0.48
CA ALA A 343 -3.31 5.30 1.94
C ALA A 343 -3.62 3.91 2.51
N TYR A 344 -3.12 3.63 3.70
CA TYR A 344 -3.40 2.44 4.50
C TYR A 344 -3.73 2.82 5.96
N THR A 345 -4.46 2.05 6.74
CA THR A 345 -5.29 0.90 6.39
C THR A 345 -6.75 1.28 6.56
N PHE A 346 -7.55 1.05 5.54
CA PHE A 346 -9.00 1.19 5.65
C PHE A 346 -9.57 -0.14 6.18
N ARG A 347 -10.45 -0.05 7.18
CA ARG A 347 -11.11 -1.18 7.81
C ARG A 347 -12.59 -0.92 7.85
N SER A 348 -13.40 -1.99 7.71
CA SER A 348 -14.86 -1.94 7.78
C SER A 348 -15.41 -2.55 9.06
N GLU A 349 -14.53 -3.07 9.94
CA GLU A 349 -14.93 -3.61 11.23
C GLU A 349 -15.37 -2.47 12.15
N ALA A 350 -16.53 -2.64 12.81
CA ALA A 350 -17.13 -1.63 13.69
C ALA A 350 -16.16 -0.98 14.69
N PRO A 351 -15.25 -1.71 15.36
CA PRO A 351 -14.30 -1.08 16.29
C PRO A 351 -13.28 -0.12 15.66
N GLY A 352 -13.16 -0.10 14.32
CA GLY A 352 -12.25 0.78 13.58
C GLY A 352 -12.94 1.90 12.83
N LEU A 353 -14.26 2.08 13.00
CA LEU A 353 -15.03 3.15 12.38
C LEU A 353 -15.11 4.36 13.31
N LEU A 354 -15.20 5.55 12.74
CA LEU A 354 -15.45 6.77 13.49
C LEU A 354 -16.94 6.92 13.81
N SER A 355 -17.28 7.81 14.75
CA SER A 355 -18.68 8.03 15.18
C SER A 355 -19.58 8.65 14.11
N ASP A 356 -19.01 9.24 13.07
CA ASP A 356 -19.69 9.91 11.97
C ASP A 356 -19.75 9.08 10.67
N TYR A 357 -19.54 7.75 10.79
CA TYR A 357 -19.73 6.77 9.71
C TYR A 357 -21.01 5.98 9.87
#